data_028883832c31d6494aa0b8cad95e6ae9
#
_entry.id   028883832c31d6494aa0b8cad95e6ae9
#
_cell.length_a   1.000
_cell.length_b   1.000
_cell.length_c   1.000
_cell.angle_alpha   90.00
_cell.angle_beta   90.00
_cell.angle_gamma   90.00
#
_symmetry.space_group_name_H-M   'P 1'
#
loop_
_entity.id
_entity.type
_entity.pdbx_description
1 polymer ?
#
loop_
_entity_poly.entity_id
_entity_poly.type
_entity_poly.pdbx_seq_one_letter_code
_entity_poly.pdbx_strand_id
1 'polypeptide(L)'
;FNGLTASVGNHNATETKNKQFEMFRFLNMMNFWIFGWGALGIIFCSGDLVELCFGSEYVMDIRIPLVMAANFYTVGMMNAVWTYKHTLGLFRYGRFLQIGTGILNIAFSVLLGQRLGIFGILLATIFARGLTNLWYDPYVIMKHGFSLSPWTYLKRYLWNLVILMIAGGICGFLFQFIGGTALVRSIVKIILCSLIANGTF
;
A
#
# COMPACT_ATOMS: atom_id res chain seq x y z
N PHE A 1 0.85 -2.33 13.66
CA PHE A 1 -0.58 -2.71 13.58
C PHE A 1 -0.96 -3.84 14.54
N ASN A 2 -0.10 -4.83 14.79
CA ASN A 2 -0.41 -5.91 15.74
C ASN A 2 -0.74 -5.38 17.15
N GLY A 3 -0.08 -4.31 17.61
CA GLY A 3 -0.39 -3.65 18.88
C GLY A 3 -1.76 -2.96 18.93
N LEU A 4 -2.30 -2.56 17.77
CA LEU A 4 -3.63 -1.94 17.68
C LEU A 4 -4.76 -2.96 17.63
N THR A 5 -4.48 -4.23 17.27
CA THR A 5 -5.52 -5.25 17.09
C THR A 5 -6.30 -5.50 18.37
N ALA A 6 -5.62 -5.53 19.52
CA ALA A 6 -6.28 -5.69 20.81
C ALA A 6 -7.20 -4.50 21.15
N SER A 7 -6.73 -3.28 20.92
CA SER A 7 -7.51 -2.06 21.16
C SER A 7 -8.73 -1.99 20.22
N VAL A 8 -8.54 -2.29 18.92
CA VAL A 8 -9.63 -2.37 17.94
C VAL A 8 -10.61 -3.48 18.31
N GLY A 9 -10.12 -4.63 18.78
CA GLY A 9 -10.96 -5.74 19.24
C GLY A 9 -11.85 -5.34 20.41
N ASN A 10 -11.30 -4.68 21.42
CA ASN A 10 -12.07 -4.16 22.54
C ASN A 10 -13.11 -3.11 22.10
N HIS A 11 -12.70 -2.16 21.25
CA HIS A 11 -13.61 -1.17 20.69
C HIS A 11 -14.76 -1.82 19.90
N ASN A 12 -14.46 -2.86 19.10
CA ASN A 12 -15.47 -3.59 18.34
C ASN A 12 -16.44 -4.41 19.23
N ALA A 13 -16.01 -4.79 20.43
CA ALA A 13 -16.87 -5.51 21.38
C ALA A 13 -17.80 -4.58 22.17
N THR A 14 -17.40 -3.34 22.39
CA THR A 14 -18.11 -2.40 23.28
C THR A 14 -18.93 -1.35 22.56
N GLU A 15 -18.57 -1.00 21.32
CA GLU A 15 -19.15 0.13 20.62
C GLU A 15 -20.15 -0.27 19.52
N THR A 16 -21.00 0.69 19.15
CA THR A 16 -21.99 0.53 18.08
C THR A 16 -21.33 0.41 16.70
N LYS A 17 -21.99 -0.21 15.72
CA LYS A 17 -21.48 -0.38 14.35
C LYS A 17 -21.08 0.94 13.69
N ASN A 18 -21.77 2.04 13.98
CA ASN A 18 -21.41 3.36 13.43
C ASN A 18 -20.06 3.83 13.95
N LYS A 19 -19.81 3.74 15.25
CA LYS A 19 -18.53 4.11 15.86
C LYS A 19 -17.40 3.18 15.41
N GLN A 20 -17.67 1.88 15.27
CA GLN A 20 -16.72 0.92 14.70
C GLN A 20 -16.31 1.33 13.29
N PHE A 21 -17.27 1.75 12.46
CA PHE A 21 -17.01 2.21 11.10
C PHE A 21 -16.24 3.53 11.05
N GLU A 22 -16.52 4.47 11.96
CA GLU A 22 -15.75 5.71 12.09
C GLU A 22 -14.29 5.43 12.43
N MET A 23 -14.04 4.54 13.38
CA MET A 23 -12.70 4.11 13.75
C MET A 23 -11.98 3.39 12.59
N PHE A 24 -12.69 2.53 11.85
CA PHE A 24 -12.17 1.91 10.63
C PHE A 24 -11.74 2.97 9.59
N ARG A 25 -12.58 3.99 9.37
CA ARG A 25 -12.28 5.10 8.46
C ARG A 25 -11.02 5.86 8.89
N PHE A 26 -10.89 6.13 10.18
CA PHE A 26 -9.72 6.80 10.75
C PHE A 26 -8.44 5.96 10.53
N LEU A 27 -8.46 4.67 10.86
CA LEU A 27 -7.32 3.79 10.64
C LEU A 27 -6.96 3.65 9.16
N ASN A 28 -7.96 3.61 8.29
CA ASN A 28 -7.72 3.56 6.85
C ASN A 28 -7.10 4.86 6.31
N MET A 29 -7.47 6.01 6.88
CA MET A 29 -6.83 7.30 6.56
C MET A 29 -5.38 7.34 7.06
N MET A 30 -5.11 6.85 8.27
CA MET A 30 -3.76 6.72 8.81
C MET A 30 -2.88 5.81 7.96
N ASN A 31 -3.44 4.68 7.48
CA ASN A 31 -2.76 3.79 6.54
C ASN A 31 -2.40 4.52 5.24
N PHE A 32 -3.36 5.25 4.68
CA PHE A 32 -3.12 6.01 3.46
C PHE A 32 -1.97 7.01 3.66
N TRP A 33 -2.00 7.76 4.75
CA TRP A 33 -0.98 8.75 5.05
C TRP A 33 0.42 8.12 5.20
N ILE A 34 0.55 7.07 6.02
CA ILE A 34 1.83 6.42 6.30
C ILE A 34 2.36 5.69 5.04
N PHE A 35 1.52 4.86 4.42
CA PHE A 35 1.95 4.01 3.31
C PHE A 35 2.00 4.76 1.98
N GLY A 36 1.21 5.82 1.81
CA GLY A 36 1.32 6.73 0.68
C GLY A 36 2.61 7.51 0.70
N TRP A 37 2.96 8.12 1.85
CA TRP A 37 4.24 8.79 2.04
C TRP A 37 5.43 7.83 1.85
N GLY A 38 5.38 6.64 2.46
CA GLY A 38 6.43 5.64 2.30
C GLY A 38 6.59 5.16 0.85
N ALA A 39 5.49 5.03 0.09
CA ALA A 39 5.54 4.67 -1.32
C ALA A 39 6.24 5.74 -2.17
N LEU A 40 5.97 7.04 -1.93
CA LEU A 40 6.69 8.13 -2.57
C LEU A 40 8.19 8.09 -2.24
N GLY A 41 8.53 7.84 -0.96
CA GLY A 41 9.91 7.67 -0.54
C GLY A 41 10.62 6.52 -1.26
N ILE A 42 9.96 5.36 -1.39
CA ILE A 42 10.52 4.22 -2.14
C ILE A 42 10.76 4.58 -3.61
N ILE A 43 9.81 5.24 -4.28
CA ILE A 43 9.96 5.60 -5.69
C ILE A 43 11.13 6.56 -5.91
N PHE A 44 11.23 7.60 -5.10
CA PHE A 44 12.10 8.72 -5.42
C PHE A 44 13.43 8.74 -4.67
N CYS A 45 13.51 8.09 -3.49
CA CYS A 45 14.71 8.13 -2.66
C CYS A 45 15.52 6.82 -2.72
N SER A 46 14.93 5.69 -3.12
CA SER A 46 15.65 4.39 -3.10
C SER A 46 16.87 4.38 -4.01
N GLY A 47 16.80 4.99 -5.20
CA GLY A 47 17.93 5.07 -6.12
C GLY A 47 19.13 5.81 -5.52
N ASP A 48 18.90 6.99 -4.94
CA ASP A 48 19.96 7.78 -4.31
C ASP A 48 20.52 7.08 -3.05
N LEU A 49 19.67 6.36 -2.29
CA LEU A 49 20.12 5.58 -1.14
C LEU A 49 20.98 4.37 -1.56
N VAL A 50 20.61 3.68 -2.64
CA VAL A 50 21.42 2.59 -3.21
C VAL A 50 22.74 3.13 -3.73
N GLU A 51 22.73 4.25 -4.45
CA GLU A 51 23.94 4.91 -4.92
C GLU A 51 24.88 5.27 -3.76
N LEU A 52 24.34 5.78 -2.66
CA LEU A 52 25.11 6.18 -1.48
C LEU A 52 25.74 4.99 -0.75
N CYS A 53 25.01 3.87 -0.64
CA CYS A 53 25.43 2.72 0.16
C CYS A 53 26.29 1.72 -0.63
N PHE A 54 26.02 1.55 -1.93
CA PHE A 54 26.59 0.47 -2.75
C PHE A 54 27.30 0.98 -4.01
N GLY A 55 27.05 2.20 -4.44
CA GLY A 55 27.58 2.79 -5.66
C GLY A 55 26.55 2.88 -6.79
N SER A 56 26.87 3.71 -7.78
CA SER A 56 25.96 4.00 -8.91
C SER A 56 25.68 2.79 -9.80
N GLU A 57 26.58 1.81 -9.83
CA GLU A 57 26.43 0.57 -10.62
C GLU A 57 25.31 -0.35 -10.13
N TYR A 58 24.87 -0.20 -8.86
CA TYR A 58 23.79 -0.98 -8.26
C TYR A 58 22.42 -0.28 -8.32
N VAL A 59 22.35 0.92 -8.88
CA VAL A 59 21.09 1.65 -9.04
C VAL A 59 20.20 0.94 -10.05
N MET A 60 19.05 0.47 -9.60
CA MET A 60 18.10 -0.27 -10.43
C MET A 60 17.25 0.67 -11.30
N ASP A 61 16.75 0.13 -12.41
CA ASP A 61 15.75 0.81 -13.25
C ASP A 61 14.54 1.26 -12.40
N ILE A 62 14.01 2.46 -12.68
CA ILE A 62 12.88 3.07 -11.96
C ILE A 62 11.63 2.17 -11.88
N ARG A 63 11.48 1.24 -12.81
CA ARG A 63 10.36 0.29 -12.81
C ARG A 63 10.35 -0.60 -11.57
N ILE A 64 11.52 -0.93 -11.02
CA ILE A 64 11.63 -1.79 -9.83
C ILE A 64 11.17 -1.04 -8.58
N PRO A 65 11.70 0.14 -8.21
CA PRO A 65 11.14 0.94 -7.13
C PRO A 65 9.65 1.23 -7.27
N LEU A 66 9.16 1.49 -8.49
CA LEU A 66 7.75 1.75 -8.74
C LEU A 66 6.87 0.56 -8.36
N VAL A 67 7.21 -0.65 -8.79
CA VAL A 67 6.43 -1.85 -8.46
C VAL A 67 6.58 -2.25 -6.98
N MET A 68 7.75 -2.00 -6.39
CA MET A 68 7.96 -2.19 -4.93
C MET A 68 7.07 -1.24 -4.13
N ALA A 69 7.01 0.04 -4.49
CA ALA A 69 6.15 1.02 -3.86
C ALA A 69 4.66 0.67 -4.00
N ALA A 70 4.24 0.19 -5.18
CA ALA A 70 2.87 -0.28 -5.41
C ALA A 70 2.53 -1.49 -4.52
N ASN A 71 3.43 -2.46 -4.36
CA ASN A 71 3.27 -3.57 -3.42
C ASN A 71 3.19 -3.08 -1.98
N PHE A 72 4.09 -2.20 -1.56
CA PHE A 72 4.13 -1.62 -0.22
C PHE A 72 2.83 -0.87 0.12
N TYR A 73 2.37 0.01 -0.77
CA TYR A 73 1.13 0.74 -0.63
C TYR A 73 -0.09 -0.19 -0.54
N THR A 74 -0.17 -1.16 -1.44
CA THR A 74 -1.29 -2.12 -1.47
C THR A 74 -1.39 -2.91 -0.18
N VAL A 75 -0.27 -3.44 0.34
CA VAL A 75 -0.23 -4.16 1.63
C VAL A 75 -0.59 -3.23 2.79
N GLY A 76 -0.02 -2.03 2.79
CA GLY A 76 -0.28 -1.04 3.82
C GLY A 76 -1.75 -0.68 3.94
N MET A 77 -2.42 -0.45 2.81
CA MET A 77 -3.85 -0.14 2.78
C MET A 77 -4.73 -1.31 3.27
N MET A 78 -4.26 -2.54 3.13
CA MET A 78 -4.97 -3.73 3.61
C MET A 78 -4.87 -3.95 5.12
N ASN A 79 -3.94 -3.31 5.84
CA ASN A 79 -3.74 -3.53 7.27
C ASN A 79 -5.00 -3.26 8.11
N ALA A 80 -5.70 -2.15 7.88
CA ALA A 80 -6.97 -1.86 8.57
C ALA A 80 -8.04 -2.91 8.22
N VAL A 81 -8.10 -3.31 6.96
CA VAL A 81 -9.04 -4.33 6.47
C VAL A 81 -8.81 -5.66 7.18
N TRP A 82 -7.57 -6.13 7.26
CA TRP A 82 -7.24 -7.39 7.95
C TRP A 82 -7.48 -7.31 9.45
N THR A 83 -7.11 -6.19 10.10
CA THR A 83 -7.38 -5.98 11.51
C THR A 83 -8.88 -6.13 11.82
N TYR A 84 -9.74 -5.47 11.04
CA TYR A 84 -11.19 -5.58 11.23
C TYR A 84 -11.75 -6.94 10.83
N LYS A 85 -11.21 -7.59 9.81
CA LYS A 85 -11.60 -8.96 9.46
C LYS A 85 -11.33 -9.94 10.60
N HIS A 86 -10.20 -9.78 11.30
CA HIS A 86 -9.85 -10.59 12.46
C HIS A 86 -10.69 -10.27 13.69
N THR A 87 -10.81 -8.99 14.06
CA THR A 87 -11.50 -8.56 15.27
C THR A 87 -13.02 -8.73 15.20
N LEU A 88 -13.61 -8.74 14.01
CA LEU A 88 -15.02 -9.04 13.78
C LEU A 88 -15.30 -10.54 13.57
N GLY A 89 -14.29 -11.41 13.67
CA GLY A 89 -14.45 -12.86 13.50
C GLY A 89 -14.80 -13.31 12.08
N LEU A 90 -14.48 -12.50 11.06
CA LEU A 90 -14.87 -12.74 9.67
C LEU A 90 -13.87 -13.62 8.88
N PHE A 91 -12.93 -14.28 9.56
CA PHE A 91 -11.91 -15.11 8.90
C PHE A 91 -12.48 -16.37 8.23
N ARG A 92 -13.69 -16.79 8.58
CA ARG A 92 -14.41 -17.86 7.88
C ARG A 92 -14.64 -17.51 6.40
N TYR A 93 -14.84 -16.22 6.11
CA TYR A 93 -15.01 -15.76 4.74
C TYR A 93 -13.65 -15.66 4.05
N GLY A 94 -13.49 -16.44 2.97
CA GLY A 94 -12.26 -16.41 2.19
C GLY A 94 -11.07 -17.15 2.82
N ARG A 95 -11.30 -18.12 3.71
CA ARG A 95 -10.23 -18.93 4.32
C ARG A 95 -9.32 -19.63 3.30
N PHE A 96 -9.86 -20.02 2.15
CA PHE A 96 -9.10 -20.63 1.06
C PHE A 96 -8.53 -19.59 0.07
N LEU A 97 -8.92 -18.32 0.22
CA LEU A 97 -8.49 -17.26 -0.69
C LEU A 97 -6.97 -17.04 -0.62
N GLN A 98 -6.39 -17.18 0.57
CA GLN A 98 -4.94 -17.06 0.77
C GLN A 98 -4.16 -18.15 0.01
N ILE A 99 -4.68 -19.37 0.00
CA ILE A 99 -4.10 -20.48 -0.77
C ILE A 99 -4.19 -20.15 -2.27
N GLY A 100 -5.36 -19.71 -2.73
CA GLY A 100 -5.56 -19.27 -4.12
C GLY A 100 -4.63 -18.13 -4.51
N THR A 101 -4.44 -17.14 -3.62
CA THR A 101 -3.50 -16.04 -3.84
C THR A 101 -2.06 -16.56 -3.99
N GLY A 102 -1.65 -17.51 -3.14
CA GLY A 102 -0.32 -18.13 -3.22
C GLY A 102 -0.11 -18.88 -4.52
N ILE A 103 -1.06 -19.68 -4.96
CA ILE A 103 -1.01 -20.43 -6.22
C ILE A 103 -0.91 -19.46 -7.42
N LEU A 104 -1.77 -18.43 -7.45
CA LEU A 104 -1.74 -17.41 -8.50
C LEU A 104 -0.42 -16.62 -8.50
N ASN A 105 0.11 -16.30 -7.31
CA ASN A 105 1.39 -15.61 -7.19
C ASN A 105 2.52 -16.44 -7.79
N ILE A 106 2.60 -17.73 -7.48
CA ILE A 106 3.62 -18.64 -8.04
C ILE A 106 3.45 -18.72 -9.57
N ALA A 107 2.24 -18.96 -10.06
CA ALA A 107 1.96 -19.07 -11.49
C ALA A 107 2.36 -17.82 -12.25
N PHE A 108 1.94 -16.63 -11.78
CA PHE A 108 2.31 -15.35 -12.38
C PHE A 108 3.81 -15.05 -12.23
N SER A 109 4.44 -15.42 -11.11
CA SER A 109 5.88 -15.22 -10.93
C SER A 109 6.71 -16.01 -11.92
N VAL A 110 6.32 -17.24 -12.21
CA VAL A 110 6.97 -18.06 -13.23
C VAL A 110 6.75 -17.46 -14.63
N LEU A 111 5.51 -17.14 -14.98
CA LEU A 111 5.15 -16.62 -16.30
C LEU A 111 5.77 -15.26 -16.59
N LEU A 112 5.66 -14.31 -15.65
CA LEU A 112 6.17 -12.96 -15.82
C LEU A 112 7.67 -12.87 -15.54
N GLY A 113 8.17 -13.68 -14.61
CA GLY A 113 9.60 -13.71 -14.28
C GLY A 113 10.47 -14.17 -15.45
N GLN A 114 10.02 -15.16 -16.23
CA GLN A 114 10.72 -15.62 -17.43
C GLN A 114 10.84 -14.55 -18.52
N ARG A 115 9.88 -13.61 -18.60
CA ARG A 115 9.85 -12.56 -19.63
C ARG A 115 10.39 -11.21 -19.16
N LEU A 116 10.14 -10.86 -17.91
CA LEU A 116 10.40 -9.53 -17.35
C LEU A 116 11.42 -9.54 -16.19
N GLY A 117 11.98 -10.69 -15.86
CA GLY A 117 12.94 -10.83 -14.76
C GLY A 117 12.34 -10.47 -13.41
N ILE A 118 13.12 -9.79 -12.57
CA ILE A 118 12.75 -9.37 -11.21
C ILE A 118 11.50 -8.48 -11.21
N PHE A 119 11.38 -7.57 -12.19
CA PHE A 119 10.21 -6.72 -12.33
C PHE A 119 8.93 -7.55 -12.49
N GLY A 120 8.97 -8.62 -13.31
CA GLY A 120 7.84 -9.50 -13.53
C GLY A 120 7.41 -10.27 -12.26
N ILE A 121 8.38 -10.73 -11.46
CA ILE A 121 8.10 -11.41 -10.18
C ILE A 121 7.40 -10.47 -9.19
N LEU A 122 7.86 -9.24 -9.08
CA LEU A 122 7.25 -8.24 -8.21
C LEU A 122 5.83 -7.86 -8.68
N LEU A 123 5.66 -7.74 -10.00
CA LEU A 123 4.36 -7.43 -10.61
C LEU A 123 3.35 -8.57 -10.41
N ALA A 124 3.81 -9.83 -10.46
CA ALA A 124 2.99 -11.02 -10.20
C ALA A 124 2.28 -10.94 -8.84
N THR A 125 2.94 -10.40 -7.83
CA THR A 125 2.37 -10.22 -6.49
C THR A 125 1.19 -9.25 -6.49
N ILE A 126 1.28 -8.15 -7.25
CA ILE A 126 0.19 -7.18 -7.38
C ILE A 126 -1.00 -7.82 -8.11
N PHE A 127 -0.74 -8.55 -9.20
CA PHE A 127 -1.80 -9.24 -9.95
C PHE A 127 -2.50 -10.31 -9.12
N ALA A 128 -1.74 -11.16 -8.42
CA ALA A 128 -2.31 -12.19 -7.58
C ALA A 128 -3.22 -11.61 -6.49
N ARG A 129 -2.77 -10.56 -5.80
CA ARG A 129 -3.58 -9.85 -4.79
C ARG A 129 -4.75 -9.09 -5.40
N GLY A 130 -4.55 -8.46 -6.56
CA GLY A 130 -5.60 -7.75 -7.29
C GLY A 130 -6.76 -8.64 -7.67
N LEU A 131 -6.48 -9.88 -8.08
CA LEU A 131 -7.50 -10.87 -8.42
C LEU A 131 -8.16 -11.51 -7.20
N THR A 132 -7.58 -11.39 -6.02
CA THR A 132 -8.05 -12.08 -4.81
C THR A 132 -8.37 -11.11 -3.68
N ASN A 133 -7.42 -10.85 -2.80
CA ASN A 133 -7.65 -10.19 -1.50
C ASN A 133 -8.01 -8.71 -1.61
N LEU A 134 -7.52 -8.01 -2.63
CA LEU A 134 -7.61 -6.55 -2.72
C LEU A 134 -9.05 -6.03 -2.80
N TRP A 135 -9.96 -6.79 -3.40
CA TRP A 135 -11.38 -6.46 -3.49
C TRP A 135 -12.26 -7.30 -2.57
N TYR A 136 -11.89 -8.59 -2.37
CA TYR A 136 -12.73 -9.53 -1.62
C TYR A 136 -12.73 -9.23 -0.12
N ASP A 137 -11.58 -8.97 0.48
CA ASP A 137 -11.50 -8.69 1.92
C ASP A 137 -12.25 -7.41 2.32
N PRO A 138 -12.10 -6.27 1.60
CA PRO A 138 -12.95 -5.11 1.83
C PRO A 138 -14.45 -5.39 1.61
N TYR A 139 -14.79 -6.17 0.57
CA TYR A 139 -16.18 -6.59 0.34
C TYR A 139 -16.76 -7.31 1.55
N VAL A 140 -16.03 -8.29 2.11
CA VAL A 140 -16.48 -9.05 3.29
C VAL A 140 -16.71 -8.14 4.49
N ILE A 141 -15.79 -7.24 4.78
CA ILE A 141 -15.92 -6.33 5.93
C ILE A 141 -17.08 -5.36 5.74
N MET A 142 -17.20 -4.74 4.58
CA MET A 142 -18.29 -3.79 4.32
C MET A 142 -19.65 -4.49 4.41
N LYS A 143 -19.80 -5.64 3.77
CA LYS A 143 -21.09 -6.34 3.70
C LYS A 143 -21.44 -7.07 5.00
N HIS A 144 -20.53 -7.85 5.56
CA HIS A 144 -20.80 -8.72 6.71
C HIS A 144 -20.39 -8.11 8.06
N GLY A 145 -19.45 -7.16 8.08
CA GLY A 145 -19.04 -6.44 9.28
C GLY A 145 -19.95 -5.24 9.55
N PHE A 146 -19.95 -4.28 8.65
CA PHE A 146 -20.63 -3.00 8.83
C PHE A 146 -22.03 -2.93 8.24
N SER A 147 -22.45 -3.91 7.44
CA SER A 147 -23.73 -3.91 6.71
C SER A 147 -23.87 -2.71 5.76
N LEU A 148 -22.74 -2.28 5.16
CA LEU A 148 -22.63 -1.18 4.23
C LEU A 148 -22.31 -1.66 2.81
N SER A 149 -22.52 -0.78 1.82
CA SER A 149 -22.15 -1.06 0.44
C SER A 149 -20.61 -1.14 0.29
N PRO A 150 -20.05 -2.20 -0.32
CA PRO A 150 -18.62 -2.32 -0.61
C PRO A 150 -18.07 -1.17 -1.46
N TRP A 151 -18.95 -0.54 -2.24
CA TRP A 151 -18.61 0.59 -3.10
C TRP A 151 -18.12 1.82 -2.31
N THR A 152 -18.56 1.95 -1.06
CA THR A 152 -18.13 3.03 -0.15
C THR A 152 -16.61 2.97 0.11
N TYR A 153 -16.07 1.77 0.33
CA TYR A 153 -14.63 1.57 0.49
C TYR A 153 -13.89 1.79 -0.83
N LEU A 154 -14.38 1.17 -1.92
CA LEU A 154 -13.71 1.21 -3.21
C LEU A 154 -13.57 2.63 -3.77
N LYS A 155 -14.64 3.45 -3.68
CA LYS A 155 -14.58 4.87 -4.07
C LYS A 155 -13.47 5.62 -3.31
N ARG A 156 -13.39 5.41 -2.00
CA ARG A 156 -12.36 6.06 -1.18
C ARG A 156 -10.95 5.58 -1.51
N TYR A 157 -10.80 4.28 -1.73
CA TYR A 157 -9.52 3.70 -2.14
C TYR A 157 -9.04 4.27 -3.48
N LEU A 158 -9.92 4.36 -4.47
CA LEU A 158 -9.61 4.95 -5.77
C LEU A 158 -9.28 6.44 -5.65
N TRP A 159 -10.02 7.18 -4.82
CA TRP A 159 -9.72 8.60 -4.56
C TRP A 159 -8.34 8.79 -3.94
N ASN A 160 -8.01 8.00 -2.93
CA ASN A 160 -6.68 8.00 -2.31
C ASN A 160 -5.57 7.67 -3.33
N LEU A 161 -5.83 6.74 -4.24
CA LEU A 161 -4.89 6.40 -5.31
C LEU A 161 -4.67 7.58 -6.27
N VAL A 162 -5.73 8.31 -6.64
CA VAL A 162 -5.64 9.52 -7.48
C VAL A 162 -4.79 10.59 -6.76
N ILE A 163 -5.05 10.84 -5.48
CA ILE A 163 -4.25 11.79 -4.69
C ILE A 163 -2.78 11.38 -4.68
N LEU A 164 -2.49 10.10 -4.45
CA LEU A 164 -1.12 9.56 -4.45
C LEU A 164 -0.44 9.75 -5.82
N MET A 165 -1.16 9.53 -6.91
CA MET A 165 -0.63 9.75 -8.27
C MET A 165 -0.33 11.23 -8.53
N ILE A 166 -1.20 12.14 -8.08
CA ILE A 166 -0.97 13.59 -8.19
C ILE A 166 0.26 13.99 -7.38
N ALA A 167 0.36 13.55 -6.12
CA ALA A 167 1.54 13.81 -5.28
C ALA A 167 2.82 13.25 -5.91
N GLY A 168 2.77 12.03 -6.47
CA GLY A 168 3.87 11.43 -7.21
C GLY A 168 4.27 12.23 -8.45
N GLY A 169 3.30 12.74 -9.21
CA GLY A 169 3.54 13.62 -10.37
C GLY A 169 4.23 14.93 -9.97
N ILE A 170 3.78 15.56 -8.88
CA ILE A 170 4.40 16.78 -8.32
C ILE A 170 5.85 16.50 -7.89
N CYS A 171 6.07 15.41 -7.13
CA CYS A 171 7.40 14.98 -6.74
C CYS A 171 8.29 14.73 -7.96
N GLY A 172 7.83 13.97 -8.94
CA GLY A 172 8.55 13.65 -10.15
C GLY A 172 8.95 14.89 -10.95
N PHE A 173 8.06 15.88 -11.04
CA PHE A 173 8.36 17.15 -11.70
C PHE A 173 9.41 17.97 -10.94
N LEU A 174 9.26 18.12 -9.61
CA LEU A 174 10.18 18.91 -8.81
C LEU A 174 11.58 18.28 -8.73
N PHE A 175 11.67 16.96 -8.68
CA PHE A 175 12.93 16.26 -8.49
C PHE A 175 13.85 16.29 -9.72
N GLN A 176 13.33 16.63 -10.90
CA GLN A 176 14.15 16.88 -12.09
C GLN A 176 15.12 18.07 -11.93
N PHE A 177 14.79 19.00 -11.05
CA PHE A 177 15.59 20.20 -10.80
C PHE A 177 16.59 20.04 -9.64
N ILE A 178 16.59 18.90 -8.94
CA ILE A 178 17.47 18.66 -7.80
C ILE A 178 18.78 18.02 -8.29
N GLY A 179 19.86 18.82 -8.27
CA GLY A 179 21.23 18.39 -8.51
C GLY A 179 21.99 18.14 -7.21
N GLY A 180 23.26 17.71 -7.35
CA GLY A 180 24.17 17.53 -6.24
C GLY A 180 24.59 16.08 -5.97
N THR A 181 25.25 15.84 -4.83
CA THR A 181 25.66 14.50 -4.40
C THR A 181 24.46 13.63 -4.01
N ALA A 182 24.60 12.30 -4.09
CA ALA A 182 23.54 11.36 -3.71
C ALA A 182 22.96 11.62 -2.31
N LEU A 183 23.81 11.98 -1.35
CA LEU A 183 23.40 12.33 0.02
C LEU A 183 22.50 13.57 0.04
N VAL A 184 22.92 14.65 -0.63
CA VAL A 184 22.12 15.90 -0.68
C VAL A 184 20.81 15.65 -1.39
N ARG A 185 20.82 14.96 -2.54
CA ARG A 185 19.60 14.58 -3.27
C ARG A 185 18.63 13.79 -2.38
N SER A 186 19.12 12.76 -1.66
CA SER A 186 18.29 11.95 -0.76
C SER A 186 17.62 12.79 0.32
N ILE A 187 18.37 13.63 1.01
CA ILE A 187 17.85 14.48 2.11
C ILE A 187 16.78 15.43 1.58
N VAL A 188 17.08 16.15 0.50
CA VAL A 188 16.13 17.12 -0.09
C VAL A 188 14.88 16.42 -0.57
N LYS A 189 14.98 15.27 -1.25
CA LYS A 189 13.83 14.50 -1.71
C LYS A 189 12.97 13.99 -0.55
N ILE A 190 13.57 13.49 0.55
CA ILE A 190 12.82 13.04 1.73
C ILE A 190 12.03 14.20 2.35
N ILE A 191 12.65 15.37 2.51
CA ILE A 191 11.98 16.56 3.06
C ILE A 191 10.81 16.99 2.14
N LEU A 192 11.06 17.09 0.83
CA LEU A 192 10.03 17.49 -0.12
C LEU A 192 8.90 16.46 -0.22
N CYS A 193 9.20 15.15 -0.26
CA CYS A 193 8.19 14.09 -0.18
C CYS A 193 7.33 14.24 1.08
N SER A 194 7.96 14.55 2.22
CA SER A 194 7.23 14.75 3.48
C SER A 194 6.32 15.97 3.42
N LEU A 195 6.80 17.09 2.88
CA LEU A 195 5.99 18.32 2.74
C LEU A 195 4.83 18.13 1.75
N ILE A 196 5.09 17.52 0.60
CA ILE A 196 4.08 17.27 -0.43
C ILE A 196 3.02 16.29 0.09
N ALA A 197 3.43 15.18 0.71
CA ALA A 197 2.49 14.21 1.27
C ALA A 197 1.61 14.84 2.36
N ASN A 198 2.18 15.61 3.28
CA ASN A 198 1.39 16.30 4.31
C ASN A 198 0.48 17.42 3.76
N GLY A 199 0.85 18.03 2.63
CA GLY A 199 0.02 19.05 1.98
C GLY A 199 -1.08 18.51 1.07
N THR A 200 -0.96 17.23 0.61
CA THR A 200 -1.91 16.61 -0.33
C THR A 200 -2.81 15.57 0.31
N PHE A 201 -2.40 14.91 1.41
CA PHE A 201 -3.14 13.87 2.14
C PHE A 201 -3.94 14.46 3.29
#